data_eca1fc82fd2a37d93b69a439594a84b4
#
_entry.id   eca1fc82fd2a37d93b69a439594a84b4
#
_cell.length_a   1.000
_cell.length_b   1.000
_cell.length_c   1.000
_cell.angle_alpha   90.00
_cell.angle_beta   90.00
_cell.angle_gamma   90.00
#
_symmetry.space_group_name_H-M   'P 1'
#
loop_
_entity.id
_entity.type
_entity.pdbx_description
1 polymer ?
#
loop_
_entity_poly.entity_id
_entity_poly.type
_entity_poly.pdbx_seq_one_letter_code
_entity_poly.pdbx_strand_id
1 'polypeptide(L)'
;MRVMRRLAALVGAAAALVAVAGNAHATSVSASASAKVSETTSIGTHNAYDKSKYTYFAQALDSGASLLEIDIYADSVNKRWRVSHSNPIGDDNNCEDAKTPGELYSKDRNQDFGSCLDNIAAWNQLHPDHAPIVFKIEMKAGFNNDAGLGPDAFDTLVDQKLGSSVYKPSDLLGSSYSTLDAAAKANAWPGRDALKGKFVFEVIPGTVEMNNPFDHYWTDQEYGDHLRDLYAAGTIGRAEAFPAVLGAANGDPRAGRWTSDTSIRPWFVFFDGDAATYVNNGYDTSFYSTNHYILIMTDAYNVSPAISSTAPTDAEVAARLALLAGDHASIITSDWSAKPASVLSSVAARS
;
A
#
# COMPACT_ATOMS: atom_id res chain seq x y z
N MET A 1 49.90 -23.52 77.66
CA MET A 1 49.71 -24.16 76.36
C MET A 1 48.61 -23.37 75.61
N ARG A 2 48.99 -22.55 74.60
CA ARG A 2 48.05 -21.75 73.80
C ARG A 2 48.01 -22.40 72.40
N VAL A 3 46.85 -22.87 71.97
CA VAL A 3 46.59 -23.42 70.68
C VAL A 3 46.15 -22.27 69.76
N MET A 4 46.97 -21.92 68.76
CA MET A 4 46.61 -20.98 67.68
C MET A 4 45.76 -21.70 66.61
N ARG A 5 44.51 -21.27 66.44
CA ARG A 5 43.72 -21.67 65.27
C ARG A 5 44.00 -20.67 64.13
N ARG A 6 44.47 -21.17 63.00
CA ARG A 6 44.61 -20.42 61.74
C ARG A 6 43.26 -20.44 61.01
N LEU A 7 42.66 -19.27 60.76
CA LEU A 7 41.58 -19.12 59.80
C LEU A 7 42.17 -19.04 58.38
N ALA A 8 41.69 -19.88 57.49
CA ALA A 8 41.94 -19.81 56.08
C ALA A 8 40.77 -19.01 55.47
N ALA A 9 41.07 -17.88 54.81
CA ALA A 9 40.15 -17.11 54.04
C ALA A 9 40.07 -17.68 52.61
N LEU A 10 38.87 -18.16 52.21
CA LEU A 10 38.56 -18.48 50.83
C LEU A 10 38.16 -17.21 50.11
N VAL A 11 38.96 -16.79 49.13
CA VAL A 11 38.58 -15.74 48.19
C VAL A 11 37.83 -16.43 47.04
N GLY A 12 36.52 -16.25 47.01
CA GLY A 12 35.66 -16.67 45.89
C GLY A 12 35.73 -15.64 44.76
N ALA A 13 36.33 -16.00 43.62
CA ALA A 13 36.25 -15.19 42.40
C ALA A 13 34.89 -15.41 41.75
N ALA A 14 34.01 -14.40 41.78
CA ALA A 14 32.77 -14.38 40.99
C ALA A 14 33.13 -13.99 39.55
N ALA A 15 33.08 -14.93 38.63
CA ALA A 15 33.16 -14.65 37.20
C ALA A 15 31.79 -14.11 36.73
N ALA A 16 31.71 -12.82 36.43
CA ALA A 16 30.54 -12.23 35.77
C ALA A 16 30.56 -12.67 34.29
N LEU A 17 29.62 -13.54 33.92
CA LEU A 17 29.32 -13.79 32.52
C LEU A 17 28.58 -12.54 31.97
N VAL A 18 29.26 -11.75 31.18
CA VAL A 18 28.63 -10.76 30.31
C VAL A 18 28.02 -11.50 29.13
N ALA A 19 26.72 -11.74 29.14
CA ALA A 19 26.00 -12.19 27.96
C ALA A 19 25.98 -11.04 26.94
N VAL A 20 26.84 -11.11 25.93
CA VAL A 20 26.72 -10.27 24.73
C VAL A 20 25.51 -10.79 23.97
N ALA A 21 24.36 -10.09 24.10
CA ALA A 21 23.23 -10.28 23.20
C ALA A 21 23.69 -9.85 21.80
N GLY A 22 24.12 -10.81 20.99
CA GLY A 22 24.36 -10.59 19.58
C GLY A 22 23.01 -10.24 18.93
N ASN A 23 22.84 -9.00 18.50
CA ASN A 23 21.79 -8.64 17.59
C ASN A 23 21.99 -9.45 16.31
N ALA A 24 21.25 -10.55 16.17
CA ALA A 24 21.11 -11.22 14.89
C ALA A 24 20.38 -10.23 13.96
N HIS A 25 21.16 -9.51 13.14
CA HIS A 25 20.60 -8.77 12.03
C HIS A 25 19.99 -9.82 11.10
N ALA A 26 18.66 -9.88 11.05
CA ALA A 26 17.96 -10.64 10.03
C ALA A 26 18.40 -10.06 8.68
N THR A 27 19.23 -10.80 7.95
CA THR A 27 19.56 -10.46 6.56
C THR A 27 18.30 -10.70 5.75
N SER A 28 17.67 -9.60 5.27
CA SER A 28 16.56 -9.72 4.35
C SER A 28 17.01 -10.50 3.11
N VAL A 29 16.36 -11.62 2.86
CA VAL A 29 16.56 -12.34 1.60
C VAL A 29 15.88 -11.52 0.51
N SER A 30 16.64 -11.00 -0.44
CA SER A 30 16.08 -10.29 -1.59
C SER A 30 15.14 -11.24 -2.36
N ALA A 31 13.93 -10.79 -2.64
CA ALA A 31 12.97 -11.60 -3.38
C ALA A 31 13.43 -11.81 -4.83
N SER A 32 13.14 -12.98 -5.40
CA SER A 32 13.34 -13.24 -6.83
C SER A 32 12.41 -12.31 -7.66
N ALA A 33 12.87 -11.90 -8.85
CA ALA A 33 12.05 -11.14 -9.80
C ALA A 33 10.80 -11.93 -10.25
N SER A 34 10.88 -13.26 -10.26
CA SER A 34 9.77 -14.15 -10.59
C SER A 34 8.85 -14.46 -9.40
N ALA A 35 9.20 -14.04 -8.17
CA ALA A 35 8.33 -14.22 -7.00
C ALA A 35 7.00 -13.50 -7.21
N LYS A 36 5.91 -14.11 -6.76
CA LYS A 36 4.58 -13.51 -6.88
C LYS A 36 4.46 -12.27 -6.00
N VAL A 37 3.64 -11.31 -6.40
CA VAL A 37 3.45 -10.08 -5.60
C VAL A 37 2.92 -10.39 -4.20
N SER A 38 2.14 -11.46 -4.04
CA SER A 38 1.65 -11.97 -2.75
C SER A 38 2.74 -12.60 -1.86
N GLU A 39 3.91 -12.90 -2.41
CA GLU A 39 5.04 -13.56 -1.75
C GLU A 39 6.21 -12.60 -1.47
N THR A 40 5.99 -11.31 -1.70
CA THR A 40 7.02 -10.28 -1.54
C THR A 40 6.56 -9.16 -0.64
N THR A 41 7.54 -8.49 0.00
CA THR A 41 7.33 -7.24 0.75
C THR A 41 8.14 -6.14 0.10
N SER A 42 7.51 -5.01 -0.19
CA SER A 42 8.13 -3.87 -0.85
C SER A 42 7.82 -2.57 -0.11
N ILE A 43 8.43 -1.46 -0.54
CA ILE A 43 8.32 -0.16 0.12
C ILE A 43 7.45 0.78 -0.71
N GLY A 44 6.53 1.48 -0.05
CA GLY A 44 5.68 2.52 -0.62
C GLY A 44 5.91 3.87 0.05
N THR A 45 5.40 4.93 -0.59
CA THR A 45 5.45 6.31 -0.10
C THR A 45 4.04 6.83 0.16
N HIS A 46 3.80 7.24 1.40
CA HIS A 46 2.59 7.92 1.85
C HIS A 46 2.52 9.34 1.27
N ASN A 47 1.33 9.78 0.84
CA ASN A 47 1.10 11.11 0.25
C ASN A 47 2.10 11.49 -0.85
N ALA A 48 2.31 10.62 -1.84
CA ALA A 48 3.27 10.83 -2.92
C ALA A 48 2.93 12.02 -3.84
N TYR A 49 1.65 12.43 -3.86
CA TYR A 49 1.17 13.58 -4.60
C TYR A 49 1.51 14.93 -3.94
N ASP A 50 2.05 14.95 -2.72
CA ASP A 50 2.35 16.19 -1.99
C ASP A 50 3.58 16.90 -2.59
N LYS A 51 3.38 18.17 -3.00
CA LYS A 51 4.43 19.01 -3.59
C LYS A 51 5.60 19.33 -2.64
N SER A 52 5.42 19.10 -1.33
CA SER A 52 6.51 19.22 -0.37
C SER A 52 7.45 18.01 -0.37
N LYS A 53 6.98 16.86 -0.85
CA LYS A 53 7.76 15.61 -0.95
C LYS A 53 8.43 15.48 -2.32
N TYR A 54 7.69 15.76 -3.38
CA TYR A 54 8.18 15.75 -4.76
C TYR A 54 7.66 17.00 -5.48
N THR A 55 8.52 17.70 -6.20
CA THR A 55 8.13 18.90 -6.94
C THR A 55 7.11 18.58 -8.04
N TYR A 56 7.28 17.42 -8.70
CA TYR A 56 6.41 16.88 -9.74
C TYR A 56 6.03 15.44 -9.43
N PHE A 57 4.85 15.00 -9.81
CA PHE A 57 4.40 13.63 -9.56
C PHE A 57 5.29 12.57 -10.25
N ALA A 58 5.83 12.92 -11.43
CA ALA A 58 6.78 12.05 -12.12
C ALA A 58 8.03 11.73 -11.29
N GLN A 59 8.47 12.61 -10.38
CA GLN A 59 9.57 12.32 -9.46
C GLN A 59 9.19 11.27 -8.41
N ALA A 60 7.91 11.19 -8.01
CA ALA A 60 7.44 10.11 -7.16
C ALA A 60 7.52 8.76 -7.91
N LEU A 61 7.18 8.75 -9.20
CA LEU A 61 7.34 7.56 -10.05
C LEU A 61 8.81 7.15 -10.21
N ASP A 62 9.74 8.12 -10.33
CA ASP A 62 11.19 7.87 -10.39
C ASP A 62 11.78 7.35 -9.08
N SER A 63 11.07 7.51 -7.98
CA SER A 63 11.56 7.12 -6.64
C SER A 63 11.82 5.62 -6.49
N GLY A 64 11.23 4.80 -7.35
CA GLY A 64 11.31 3.34 -7.29
C GLY A 64 10.42 2.71 -6.22
N ALA A 65 9.61 3.49 -5.51
CA ALA A 65 8.63 2.99 -4.55
C ALA A 65 7.58 2.11 -5.26
N SER A 66 7.19 1.01 -4.62
CA SER A 66 6.21 0.06 -5.15
C SER A 66 4.75 0.43 -4.86
N LEU A 67 4.53 1.43 -4.01
CA LEU A 67 3.22 2.02 -3.76
C LEU A 67 3.36 3.53 -3.66
N LEU A 68 2.43 4.25 -4.29
CA LEU A 68 2.31 5.70 -4.25
C LEU A 68 0.87 6.06 -3.89
N GLU A 69 0.69 6.81 -2.81
CA GLU A 69 -0.64 7.23 -2.36
C GLU A 69 -1.05 8.56 -2.98
N ILE A 70 -2.33 8.66 -3.36
CA ILE A 70 -2.96 9.86 -3.93
C ILE A 70 -4.32 10.06 -3.25
N ASP A 71 -4.51 11.22 -2.63
CA ASP A 71 -5.79 11.61 -2.03
C ASP A 71 -6.63 12.39 -3.03
N ILE A 72 -7.89 12.01 -3.19
CA ILE A 72 -8.79 12.68 -4.13
C ILE A 72 -10.13 13.04 -3.49
N TYR A 73 -10.72 14.14 -3.98
CA TYR A 73 -12.06 14.61 -3.65
C TYR A 73 -12.94 14.62 -4.89
N ALA A 74 -14.19 14.20 -4.76
CA ALA A 74 -15.19 14.39 -5.79
C ALA A 74 -15.58 15.89 -5.90
N ASP A 75 -15.26 16.54 -7.02
CA ASP A 75 -15.66 17.90 -7.35
C ASP A 75 -16.97 17.86 -8.16
N SER A 76 -18.09 17.91 -7.45
CA SER A 76 -19.43 17.81 -8.06
C SER A 76 -19.76 18.96 -9.00
N VAL A 77 -19.12 20.13 -8.83
CA VAL A 77 -19.36 21.32 -9.68
C VAL A 77 -18.70 21.14 -11.04
N ASN A 78 -17.42 20.70 -11.05
CA ASN A 78 -16.65 20.54 -12.29
C ASN A 78 -16.69 19.11 -12.84
N LYS A 79 -17.42 18.19 -12.19
CA LYS A 79 -17.58 16.79 -12.60
C LYS A 79 -16.22 16.08 -12.80
N ARG A 80 -15.33 16.22 -11.80
CA ARG A 80 -13.98 15.63 -11.80
C ARG A 80 -13.53 15.28 -10.39
N TRP A 81 -12.45 14.53 -10.25
CA TRP A 81 -11.76 14.38 -8.97
C TRP A 81 -10.60 15.36 -8.87
N ARG A 82 -10.42 15.94 -7.69
CA ARG A 82 -9.35 16.86 -7.35
C ARG A 82 -8.39 16.21 -6.39
N VAL A 83 -7.10 16.36 -6.64
CA VAL A 83 -6.03 15.88 -5.76
C VAL A 83 -5.76 16.91 -4.68
N SER A 84 -5.97 16.54 -3.42
CA SER A 84 -5.72 17.40 -2.26
C SER A 84 -5.83 16.61 -0.96
N HIS A 85 -5.05 16.99 0.06
CA HIS A 85 -5.05 16.35 1.37
C HIS A 85 -6.17 16.86 2.30
N SER A 86 -6.14 18.15 2.62
CA SER A 86 -6.90 18.67 3.76
C SER A 86 -8.28 19.19 3.40
N ASN A 87 -8.51 19.59 2.15
CA ASN A 87 -9.75 20.15 1.70
C ASN A 87 -9.85 20.11 0.16
N PRO A 88 -11.07 20.10 -0.42
CA PRO A 88 -11.27 19.90 -1.86
C PRO A 88 -10.77 21.05 -2.74
N ILE A 89 -10.36 22.18 -2.16
CA ILE A 89 -9.85 23.36 -2.90
C ILE A 89 -8.36 23.63 -2.57
N GLY A 90 -7.70 22.74 -1.81
CA GLY A 90 -6.29 22.85 -1.46
C GLY A 90 -5.38 22.82 -2.68
N ASP A 91 -4.18 23.36 -2.54
CA ASP A 91 -3.14 23.43 -3.58
C ASP A 91 -1.83 22.81 -3.06
N ASP A 92 -1.92 21.59 -2.58
CA ASP A 92 -0.81 20.83 -2.02
C ASP A 92 -0.27 19.74 -2.97
N ASN A 93 -0.92 19.53 -4.10
CA ASN A 93 -0.58 18.49 -5.07
C ASN A 93 0.59 18.87 -5.99
N ASN A 94 1.21 17.86 -6.59
CA ASN A 94 2.34 17.96 -7.52
C ASN A 94 2.05 17.43 -8.93
N CYS A 95 0.80 17.08 -9.24
CA CYS A 95 0.41 16.70 -10.59
C CYS A 95 0.47 17.91 -11.52
N GLU A 96 1.05 17.74 -12.69
CA GLU A 96 1.28 18.83 -13.66
C GLU A 96 0.42 18.67 -14.92
N ASP A 97 0.19 19.75 -15.65
CA ASP A 97 -0.50 19.71 -16.96
C ASP A 97 0.46 19.23 -18.06
N ALA A 98 1.00 18.02 -17.88
CA ALA A 98 1.88 17.34 -18.82
C ALA A 98 1.19 16.08 -19.34
N LYS A 99 1.13 15.93 -20.67
CA LYS A 99 0.46 14.82 -21.37
C LYS A 99 1.41 13.99 -22.21
N THR A 100 2.64 14.44 -22.36
CA THR A 100 3.67 13.77 -23.15
C THR A 100 4.96 13.66 -22.34
N PRO A 101 5.84 12.68 -22.66
CA PRO A 101 7.12 12.53 -21.99
C PRO A 101 7.99 13.80 -21.96
N GLY A 102 7.98 14.57 -23.06
CA GLY A 102 8.78 15.80 -23.18
C GLY A 102 8.26 16.98 -22.36
N GLU A 103 7.07 16.88 -21.79
CA GLU A 103 6.45 17.92 -20.97
C GLU A 103 6.65 17.69 -19.47
N LEU A 104 6.96 16.45 -19.07
CA LEU A 104 7.17 16.10 -17.66
C LEU A 104 8.26 16.97 -17.01
N TYR A 105 8.10 17.26 -15.72
CA TYR A 105 8.99 18.06 -14.86
C TYR A 105 9.07 19.56 -15.24
N SER A 106 8.14 20.10 -16.01
CA SER A 106 8.24 21.47 -16.52
C SER A 106 6.93 22.25 -16.61
N LYS A 107 5.79 21.60 -16.50
CA LYS A 107 4.47 22.25 -16.61
C LYS A 107 3.95 22.76 -15.27
N ASP A 108 2.97 23.64 -15.35
CA ASP A 108 2.27 24.12 -14.18
C ASP A 108 1.50 22.98 -13.52
N ARG A 109 1.48 22.98 -12.19
CA ARG A 109 0.71 22.03 -11.42
C ARG A 109 -0.76 22.37 -11.50
N ASN A 110 -1.59 21.35 -11.54
CA ASN A 110 -3.03 21.50 -11.43
C ASN A 110 -3.58 20.44 -10.46
N GLN A 111 -4.84 20.60 -10.04
CA GLN A 111 -5.47 19.73 -9.02
C GLN A 111 -6.32 18.63 -9.64
N ASP A 112 -6.23 18.40 -10.93
CA ASP A 112 -7.06 17.40 -11.60
C ASP A 112 -6.40 16.01 -11.48
N PHE A 113 -7.12 15.04 -10.93
CA PHE A 113 -6.67 13.66 -10.89
C PHE A 113 -6.42 13.09 -12.30
N GLY A 114 -7.21 13.53 -13.29
CA GLY A 114 -6.96 13.19 -14.69
C GLY A 114 -5.58 13.63 -15.19
N SER A 115 -5.04 14.75 -14.68
CA SER A 115 -3.66 15.17 -14.98
C SER A 115 -2.61 14.31 -14.30
N CYS A 116 -2.86 13.81 -13.08
CA CYS A 116 -1.99 12.82 -12.46
C CYS A 116 -1.93 11.54 -13.32
N LEU A 117 -3.07 11.08 -13.82
CA LEU A 117 -3.12 9.92 -14.71
C LEU A 117 -2.43 10.18 -16.05
N ASP A 118 -2.52 11.40 -16.60
CA ASP A 118 -1.75 11.80 -17.78
C ASP A 118 -0.24 11.78 -17.53
N ASN A 119 0.21 12.25 -16.33
CA ASN A 119 1.62 12.17 -15.93
C ASN A 119 2.09 10.71 -15.82
N ILE A 120 1.27 9.82 -15.24
CA ILE A 120 1.56 8.39 -15.13
C ILE A 120 1.69 7.79 -16.54
N ALA A 121 0.76 8.08 -17.46
CA ALA A 121 0.79 7.58 -18.82
C ALA A 121 2.02 8.07 -19.60
N ALA A 122 2.36 9.36 -19.47
CA ALA A 122 3.54 9.94 -20.10
C ALA A 122 4.84 9.35 -19.56
N TRP A 123 4.93 9.15 -18.24
CA TRP A 123 6.07 8.52 -17.58
C TRP A 123 6.23 7.05 -18.00
N ASN A 124 5.13 6.29 -18.09
CA ASN A 124 5.13 4.90 -18.52
C ASN A 124 5.71 4.72 -19.95
N GLN A 125 5.49 5.68 -20.84
CA GLN A 125 6.08 5.64 -22.18
C GLN A 125 7.61 5.69 -22.15
N LEU A 126 8.22 6.34 -21.15
CA LEU A 126 9.67 6.37 -20.93
C LEU A 126 10.19 5.14 -20.19
N HIS A 127 9.33 4.50 -19.40
CA HIS A 127 9.68 3.41 -18.49
C HIS A 127 8.79 2.18 -18.69
N PRO A 128 8.66 1.62 -19.91
CA PRO A 128 7.68 0.57 -20.22
C PRO A 128 7.91 -0.75 -19.43
N ASP A 129 9.10 -0.94 -18.90
CA ASP A 129 9.52 -2.14 -18.16
C ASP A 129 9.67 -1.86 -16.64
N HIS A 130 9.08 -0.78 -16.11
CA HIS A 130 9.16 -0.47 -14.69
C HIS A 130 8.60 -1.61 -13.83
N ALA A 131 9.06 -1.73 -12.58
CA ALA A 131 8.46 -2.64 -11.61
C ALA A 131 6.99 -2.28 -11.35
N PRO A 132 6.13 -3.24 -10.98
CA PRO A 132 4.73 -2.93 -10.68
C PRO A 132 4.61 -1.87 -9.59
N ILE A 133 3.70 -0.90 -9.81
CA ILE A 133 3.40 0.18 -8.89
C ILE A 133 1.93 0.09 -8.48
N VAL A 134 1.67 0.08 -7.17
CA VAL A 134 0.32 0.19 -6.62
C VAL A 134 0.01 1.67 -6.40
N PHE A 135 -1.10 2.17 -6.92
CA PHE A 135 -1.66 3.46 -6.55
C PHE A 135 -2.73 3.26 -5.49
N LYS A 136 -2.44 3.71 -4.28
CA LYS A 136 -3.42 3.76 -3.20
C LYS A 136 -4.20 5.06 -3.32
N ILE A 137 -5.47 4.95 -3.65
CA ILE A 137 -6.38 6.08 -3.84
C ILE A 137 -7.23 6.25 -2.59
N GLU A 138 -6.94 7.28 -1.79
CA GLU A 138 -7.81 7.68 -0.70
C GLU A 138 -8.94 8.58 -1.23
N MET A 139 -10.15 8.06 -1.22
CA MET A 139 -11.35 8.83 -1.55
C MET A 139 -11.75 9.68 -0.34
N LYS A 140 -11.17 10.88 -0.21
CA LYS A 140 -11.26 11.70 1.03
C LYS A 140 -12.67 11.91 1.56
N ALA A 141 -13.63 12.10 0.67
CA ALA A 141 -15.05 12.32 1.00
C ALA A 141 -15.98 11.29 0.33
N GLY A 142 -15.42 10.17 -0.12
CA GLY A 142 -16.15 9.11 -0.82
C GLY A 142 -16.48 9.42 -2.28
N PHE A 143 -17.14 8.47 -2.91
CA PHE A 143 -17.75 8.65 -4.23
C PHE A 143 -18.94 9.63 -4.14
N ASN A 144 -19.30 10.21 -5.26
CA ASN A 144 -20.49 11.08 -5.36
C ASN A 144 -21.33 10.67 -6.58
N ASN A 145 -22.15 9.64 -6.39
CA ASN A 145 -22.97 9.05 -7.44
C ASN A 145 -23.98 10.06 -8.00
N ASP A 146 -24.56 10.91 -7.16
CA ASP A 146 -25.51 11.95 -7.58
C ASP A 146 -24.86 12.98 -8.51
N ALA A 147 -23.57 13.21 -8.35
CA ALA A 147 -22.79 14.06 -9.24
C ALA A 147 -22.29 13.33 -10.48
N GLY A 148 -22.50 12.03 -10.61
CA GLY A 148 -21.94 11.18 -11.66
C GLY A 148 -20.45 10.90 -11.45
N LEU A 149 -19.98 10.88 -10.19
CA LEU A 149 -18.62 10.60 -9.78
C LEU A 149 -18.61 9.33 -8.88
N GLY A 150 -19.26 8.29 -9.35
CA GLY A 150 -19.27 6.97 -8.72
C GLY A 150 -18.17 6.05 -9.25
N PRO A 151 -18.16 4.76 -8.82
CA PRO A 151 -17.21 3.75 -9.25
C PRO A 151 -17.06 3.61 -10.77
N ASP A 152 -18.17 3.56 -11.52
CA ASP A 152 -18.16 3.49 -12.99
C ASP A 152 -17.41 4.66 -13.66
N ALA A 153 -17.55 5.86 -13.11
CA ALA A 153 -16.89 7.05 -13.65
C ALA A 153 -15.39 7.04 -13.31
N PHE A 154 -15.02 6.53 -12.14
CA PHE A 154 -13.63 6.32 -11.77
C PHE A 154 -12.96 5.31 -12.72
N ASP A 155 -13.56 4.15 -12.91
CA ASP A 155 -13.06 3.12 -13.81
C ASP A 155 -12.92 3.64 -15.24
N THR A 156 -13.94 4.36 -15.72
CA THR A 156 -13.91 4.96 -17.06
C THR A 156 -12.74 5.93 -17.23
N LEU A 157 -12.48 6.77 -16.23
CA LEU A 157 -11.37 7.71 -16.26
C LEU A 157 -10.01 6.99 -16.28
N VAL A 158 -9.82 5.99 -15.41
CA VAL A 158 -8.58 5.21 -15.33
C VAL A 158 -8.34 4.46 -16.64
N ASP A 159 -9.36 3.77 -17.18
CA ASP A 159 -9.24 3.05 -18.45
C ASP A 159 -8.90 3.97 -19.63
N GLN A 160 -9.55 5.13 -19.73
CA GLN A 160 -9.27 6.11 -20.77
C GLN A 160 -7.84 6.63 -20.75
N LYS A 161 -7.22 6.75 -19.56
CA LYS A 161 -5.87 7.30 -19.40
C LYS A 161 -4.77 6.24 -19.49
N LEU A 162 -5.00 5.06 -18.90
CA LEU A 162 -3.95 4.05 -18.71
C LEU A 162 -4.24 2.74 -19.46
N GLY A 163 -5.50 2.42 -19.71
CA GLY A 163 -5.93 1.27 -20.50
C GLY A 163 -5.23 -0.03 -20.10
N SER A 164 -4.56 -0.66 -21.06
CA SER A 164 -3.90 -1.95 -20.85
C SER A 164 -2.69 -1.91 -19.88
N SER A 165 -2.27 -0.72 -19.42
CA SER A 165 -1.20 -0.60 -18.41
C SER A 165 -1.71 -0.91 -16.98
N VAL A 166 -3.03 -1.03 -16.78
CA VAL A 166 -3.61 -1.41 -15.50
C VAL A 166 -3.72 -2.93 -15.39
N TYR A 167 -3.34 -3.50 -14.24
CA TYR A 167 -3.66 -4.86 -13.83
C TYR A 167 -4.97 -4.83 -13.05
N LYS A 168 -6.00 -5.47 -13.58
CA LYS A 168 -7.40 -5.34 -13.16
C LYS A 168 -7.88 -6.52 -12.31
N PRO A 169 -8.99 -6.36 -11.57
CA PRO A 169 -9.67 -7.49 -10.91
C PRO A 169 -9.95 -8.67 -11.85
N SER A 170 -10.33 -8.38 -13.10
CA SER A 170 -10.56 -9.42 -14.12
C SER A 170 -9.31 -10.22 -14.48
N ASP A 171 -8.11 -9.60 -14.42
CA ASP A 171 -6.85 -10.29 -14.70
C ASP A 171 -6.52 -11.30 -13.60
N LEU A 172 -6.80 -10.96 -12.32
CA LEU A 172 -6.64 -11.88 -11.19
C LEU A 172 -7.64 -13.04 -11.25
N LEU A 173 -8.89 -12.77 -11.61
CA LEU A 173 -9.93 -13.81 -11.77
C LEU A 173 -9.60 -14.76 -12.91
N GLY A 174 -9.07 -14.24 -14.01
CA GLY A 174 -8.94 -15.00 -15.25
C GLY A 174 -10.29 -15.61 -15.66
N SER A 175 -10.24 -16.81 -16.24
CA SER A 175 -11.43 -17.60 -16.57
C SER A 175 -11.76 -18.69 -15.51
N SER A 176 -10.98 -18.76 -14.43
CA SER A 176 -11.00 -19.92 -13.53
C SER A 176 -11.68 -19.65 -12.19
N TYR A 177 -11.80 -18.39 -11.77
CA TYR A 177 -12.28 -18.05 -10.44
C TYR A 177 -13.52 -17.16 -10.50
N SER A 178 -14.45 -17.41 -9.58
CA SER A 178 -15.71 -16.67 -9.47
C SER A 178 -15.65 -15.48 -8.50
N THR A 179 -14.60 -15.37 -7.70
CA THR A 179 -14.37 -14.26 -6.76
C THR A 179 -12.88 -14.00 -6.62
N LEU A 180 -12.53 -12.77 -6.23
CA LEU A 180 -11.14 -12.40 -5.95
C LEU A 180 -10.56 -13.22 -4.79
N ASP A 181 -11.37 -13.52 -3.78
CA ASP A 181 -10.99 -14.35 -2.63
C ASP A 181 -10.57 -15.77 -3.08
N ALA A 182 -11.33 -16.39 -3.97
CA ALA A 182 -10.99 -17.72 -4.51
C ALA A 182 -9.70 -17.68 -5.32
N ALA A 183 -9.51 -16.63 -6.13
CA ALA A 183 -8.29 -16.44 -6.92
C ALA A 183 -7.06 -16.20 -6.03
N ALA A 184 -7.19 -15.35 -5.01
CA ALA A 184 -6.09 -15.07 -4.08
C ALA A 184 -5.70 -16.34 -3.31
N LYS A 185 -6.66 -17.06 -2.72
CA LYS A 185 -6.42 -18.33 -2.00
C LYS A 185 -5.75 -19.40 -2.85
N ALA A 186 -6.03 -19.41 -4.15
CA ALA A 186 -5.33 -20.27 -5.12
C ALA A 186 -3.96 -19.72 -5.53
N ASN A 187 -3.53 -18.61 -4.96
CA ASN A 187 -2.33 -17.87 -5.31
C ASN A 187 -2.24 -17.59 -6.83
N ALA A 188 -3.32 -17.07 -7.41
CA ALA A 188 -3.39 -16.73 -8.83
C ALA A 188 -2.62 -15.44 -9.19
N TRP A 189 -2.06 -14.74 -8.20
CA TRP A 189 -1.23 -13.56 -8.42
C TRP A 189 -0.07 -13.85 -9.37
N PRO A 190 0.23 -12.96 -10.32
CA PRO A 190 1.39 -13.10 -11.19
C PRO A 190 2.70 -12.84 -10.46
N GLY A 191 3.80 -13.27 -11.05
CA GLY A 191 5.15 -12.86 -10.63
C GLY A 191 5.38 -11.38 -10.93
N ARG A 192 6.29 -10.77 -10.17
CA ARG A 192 6.63 -9.35 -10.31
C ARG A 192 7.16 -9.01 -11.72
N ASP A 193 7.89 -9.93 -12.33
CA ASP A 193 8.41 -9.79 -13.70
C ASP A 193 7.30 -9.84 -14.76
N ALA A 194 6.23 -10.58 -14.53
CA ALA A 194 5.04 -10.60 -15.40
C ALA A 194 4.20 -9.32 -15.26
N LEU A 195 4.37 -8.55 -14.18
CA LEU A 195 3.72 -7.26 -13.95
C LEU A 195 4.59 -6.05 -14.34
N LYS A 196 5.71 -6.23 -15.00
CA LYS A 196 6.48 -5.10 -15.53
C LYS A 196 5.62 -4.21 -16.42
N GLY A 197 5.75 -2.90 -16.24
CA GLY A 197 4.94 -1.91 -16.95
C GLY A 197 3.48 -1.85 -16.53
N LYS A 198 3.10 -2.47 -15.40
CA LYS A 198 1.73 -2.47 -14.90
C LYS A 198 1.57 -1.61 -13.64
N PHE A 199 0.40 -0.99 -13.58
CA PHE A 199 -0.13 -0.28 -12.42
C PHE A 199 -1.27 -1.10 -11.81
N VAL A 200 -1.40 -1.04 -10.49
CA VAL A 200 -2.51 -1.63 -9.74
C VAL A 200 -3.16 -0.51 -8.96
N PHE A 201 -4.47 -0.37 -9.02
CA PHE A 201 -5.19 0.61 -8.23
C PHE A 201 -5.83 -0.05 -7.02
N GLU A 202 -5.65 0.55 -5.86
CA GLU A 202 -6.34 0.27 -4.63
C GLU A 202 -7.21 1.47 -4.29
N VAL A 203 -8.47 1.25 -3.86
CA VAL A 203 -9.35 2.32 -3.38
C VAL A 203 -9.72 2.09 -1.92
N ILE A 204 -9.65 3.16 -1.13
CA ILE A 204 -9.96 3.15 0.29
C ILE A 204 -10.90 4.30 0.65
N PRO A 205 -11.76 4.13 1.69
CA PRO A 205 -12.52 5.24 2.26
C PRO A 205 -11.57 6.25 2.91
N GLY A 206 -11.85 7.53 2.72
CA GLY A 206 -11.02 8.60 3.24
C GLY A 206 -11.46 9.07 4.62
N THR A 207 -10.56 9.82 5.26
CA THR A 207 -10.76 10.32 6.62
C THR A 207 -11.97 11.27 6.75
N VAL A 208 -12.33 12.03 5.71
CA VAL A 208 -13.50 12.92 5.72
C VAL A 208 -14.77 12.10 5.59
N GLU A 209 -14.80 11.11 4.70
CA GLU A 209 -15.91 10.16 4.53
C GLU A 209 -16.20 9.42 5.84
N MET A 210 -15.19 8.78 6.43
CA MET A 210 -15.34 8.02 7.66
C MET A 210 -15.78 8.84 8.87
N ASN A 211 -15.49 10.14 8.88
CA ASN A 211 -15.93 11.06 9.92
C ASN A 211 -17.30 11.71 9.62
N ASN A 212 -17.92 11.44 8.47
CA ASN A 212 -19.23 11.93 8.12
C ASN A 212 -20.31 11.04 8.79
N PRO A 213 -21.07 11.55 9.79
CA PRO A 213 -22.05 10.73 10.51
C PRO A 213 -23.30 10.38 9.69
N PHE A 214 -23.43 10.96 8.49
CA PHE A 214 -24.55 10.71 7.58
C PHE A 214 -24.16 9.75 6.44
N ASP A 215 -22.86 9.44 6.32
CA ASP A 215 -22.36 8.50 5.35
C ASP A 215 -22.10 7.15 6.03
N HIS A 216 -22.82 6.13 5.60
CA HIS A 216 -22.73 4.76 6.12
C HIS A 216 -22.43 3.75 5.00
N TYR A 217 -22.21 4.25 3.79
CA TYR A 217 -21.95 3.43 2.60
C TYR A 217 -20.65 3.89 1.97
N TRP A 218 -19.56 3.50 2.64
CA TRP A 218 -18.23 3.99 2.34
C TRP A 218 -17.65 3.44 1.02
N THR A 219 -16.65 4.11 0.51
CA THR A 219 -15.93 3.80 -0.74
C THR A 219 -15.59 2.33 -0.90
N ASP A 220 -15.09 1.65 0.14
CA ASP A 220 -14.75 0.24 0.10
C ASP A 220 -15.98 -0.63 -0.17
N GLN A 221 -17.08 -0.36 0.50
CA GLN A 221 -18.35 -1.06 0.31
C GLN A 221 -18.95 -0.77 -1.08
N GLU A 222 -19.01 0.49 -1.49
CA GLU A 222 -19.51 0.88 -2.81
C GLU A 222 -18.75 0.17 -3.93
N TYR A 223 -17.41 0.15 -3.84
CA TYR A 223 -16.59 -0.50 -4.84
C TYR A 223 -16.67 -2.03 -4.77
N GLY A 224 -16.83 -2.61 -3.58
CA GLY A 224 -17.10 -4.03 -3.40
C GLY A 224 -18.42 -4.50 -4.05
N ASP A 225 -19.49 -3.72 -3.86
CA ASP A 225 -20.78 -3.92 -4.53
C ASP A 225 -20.65 -3.80 -6.05
N HIS A 226 -19.94 -2.76 -6.50
CA HIS A 226 -19.67 -2.53 -7.91
C HIS A 226 -18.98 -3.74 -8.57
N LEU A 227 -17.93 -4.29 -7.96
CA LEU A 227 -17.25 -5.49 -8.47
C LEU A 227 -18.18 -6.70 -8.58
N ARG A 228 -18.97 -6.96 -7.52
CA ARG A 228 -19.95 -8.04 -7.51
C ARG A 228 -20.96 -7.89 -8.65
N ASP A 229 -21.46 -6.69 -8.83
CA ASP A 229 -22.52 -6.41 -9.82
C ASP A 229 -21.97 -6.46 -11.25
N LEU A 230 -20.77 -5.94 -11.50
CA LEU A 230 -20.07 -6.10 -12.78
C LEU A 230 -19.79 -7.58 -13.11
N TYR A 231 -19.41 -8.37 -12.12
CA TYR A 231 -19.20 -9.81 -12.33
C TYR A 231 -20.51 -10.52 -12.67
N ALA A 232 -21.57 -10.23 -11.92
CA ALA A 232 -22.91 -10.80 -12.19
C ALA A 232 -23.44 -10.41 -13.57
N ALA A 233 -23.10 -9.22 -14.06
CA ALA A 233 -23.44 -8.76 -15.39
C ALA A 233 -22.51 -9.30 -16.51
N GLY A 234 -21.46 -10.03 -16.17
CA GLY A 234 -20.46 -10.51 -17.14
C GLY A 234 -19.55 -9.41 -17.69
N THR A 235 -19.41 -8.29 -16.99
CA THR A 235 -18.67 -7.09 -17.41
C THR A 235 -17.54 -6.71 -16.46
N ILE A 236 -17.06 -7.63 -15.66
CA ILE A 236 -16.00 -7.41 -14.65
C ILE A 236 -14.70 -6.81 -15.25
N GLY A 237 -14.45 -6.97 -16.53
CA GLY A 237 -13.33 -6.36 -17.23
C GLY A 237 -13.37 -4.83 -17.29
N ARG A 238 -14.48 -4.19 -16.86
CA ARG A 238 -14.59 -2.74 -16.73
C ARG A 238 -14.01 -2.19 -15.42
N ALA A 239 -13.88 -3.04 -14.40
CA ALA A 239 -13.32 -2.62 -13.12
C ALA A 239 -11.82 -2.39 -13.21
N GLU A 240 -11.34 -1.26 -12.69
CA GLU A 240 -9.95 -0.84 -12.76
C GLU A 240 -9.20 -0.91 -11.42
N ALA A 241 -9.92 -1.12 -10.29
CA ALA A 241 -9.31 -1.09 -8.98
C ALA A 241 -9.75 -2.25 -8.08
N PHE A 242 -9.05 -2.40 -6.97
CA PHE A 242 -9.35 -3.32 -5.89
C PHE A 242 -9.75 -2.53 -4.65
N PRO A 243 -10.91 -2.80 -4.03
CA PRO A 243 -11.23 -2.18 -2.74
C PRO A 243 -10.42 -2.83 -1.63
N ALA A 244 -9.96 -2.03 -0.66
CA ALA A 244 -9.25 -2.54 0.50
C ALA A 244 -10.06 -2.41 1.79
N VAL A 245 -9.85 -3.37 2.68
CA VAL A 245 -10.41 -3.33 4.03
C VAL A 245 -9.48 -2.53 4.93
N LEU A 246 -9.92 -1.36 5.40
CA LEU A 246 -9.14 -0.53 6.31
C LEU A 246 -9.18 -1.04 7.75
N GLY A 247 -8.06 -0.81 8.44
CA GLY A 247 -7.90 -1.03 9.88
C GLY A 247 -7.29 -2.39 10.21
N ALA A 248 -6.27 -2.34 11.07
CA ALA A 248 -5.60 -3.52 11.57
C ALA A 248 -6.53 -4.38 12.41
N ALA A 249 -6.56 -5.68 12.16
CA ALA A 249 -7.36 -6.64 12.89
C ALA A 249 -6.60 -7.95 13.11
N ASN A 250 -6.95 -8.64 14.17
CA ASN A 250 -6.47 -9.99 14.44
C ASN A 250 -7.39 -11.00 13.73
N GLY A 251 -6.88 -11.67 12.70
CA GLY A 251 -7.67 -12.57 11.83
C GLY A 251 -8.37 -11.82 10.68
N ASP A 252 -9.51 -12.34 10.21
CA ASP A 252 -10.23 -11.79 9.05
C ASP A 252 -11.07 -10.56 9.41
N PRO A 253 -10.66 -9.33 9.03
CA PRO A 253 -11.40 -8.12 9.36
C PRO A 253 -12.76 -8.03 8.64
N ARG A 254 -12.98 -8.81 7.56
CA ARG A 254 -14.25 -8.87 6.83
C ARG A 254 -15.35 -9.53 7.65
N ALA A 255 -14.98 -10.36 8.64
CA ALA A 255 -15.96 -11.14 9.43
C ALA A 255 -16.96 -10.25 10.17
N GLY A 256 -16.52 -9.08 10.65
CA GLY A 256 -17.35 -8.11 11.37
C GLY A 256 -17.94 -7.00 10.51
N ARG A 257 -17.61 -6.96 9.20
CA ARG A 257 -18.05 -5.90 8.28
C ARG A 257 -19.16 -6.36 7.36
N TRP A 258 -19.90 -5.39 6.81
CA TRP A 258 -20.94 -5.60 5.80
C TRP A 258 -21.95 -6.71 6.20
N THR A 259 -22.41 -6.64 7.44
CA THR A 259 -23.32 -7.65 8.02
C THR A 259 -24.69 -7.65 7.37
N SER A 260 -25.08 -6.53 6.73
CA SER A 260 -26.32 -6.42 5.94
C SER A 260 -26.21 -7.10 4.57
N ASP A 261 -25.01 -7.13 3.98
CA ASP A 261 -24.72 -7.82 2.74
C ASP A 261 -23.32 -8.44 2.76
N THR A 262 -23.26 -9.72 3.14
CA THR A 262 -22.00 -10.45 3.21
C THR A 262 -21.50 -10.95 1.84
N SER A 263 -22.29 -10.80 0.78
CA SER A 263 -21.96 -11.26 -0.57
C SER A 263 -20.78 -10.49 -1.19
N ILE A 264 -20.50 -9.29 -0.67
CA ILE A 264 -19.36 -8.49 -1.15
C ILE A 264 -18.01 -8.91 -0.54
N ARG A 265 -17.99 -9.60 0.61
CA ARG A 265 -16.75 -10.00 1.30
C ARG A 265 -15.74 -10.72 0.41
N PRO A 266 -16.13 -11.62 -0.51
CA PRO A 266 -15.19 -12.28 -1.41
C PRO A 266 -14.54 -11.39 -2.46
N TRP A 267 -14.89 -10.12 -2.54
CA TRP A 267 -14.33 -9.16 -3.47
C TRP A 267 -13.17 -8.34 -2.87
N PHE A 268 -12.85 -8.55 -1.58
CA PHE A 268 -11.76 -7.88 -0.89
C PHE A 268 -10.58 -8.84 -0.70
N VAL A 269 -9.46 -8.48 -1.32
CA VAL A 269 -8.18 -9.20 -1.23
C VAL A 269 -7.01 -8.27 -0.89
N PHE A 270 -7.30 -6.96 -0.75
CA PHE A 270 -6.42 -5.94 -0.22
C PHE A 270 -6.85 -5.58 1.20
N PHE A 271 -5.86 -5.41 2.08
CA PHE A 271 -6.05 -5.04 3.48
C PHE A 271 -5.02 -3.98 3.84
N ASP A 272 -5.46 -2.91 4.48
CA ASP A 272 -4.63 -1.77 4.83
C ASP A 272 -4.81 -1.42 6.30
N GLY A 273 -3.71 -1.32 7.04
CA GLY A 273 -3.76 -0.97 8.45
C GLY A 273 -2.43 -0.52 9.03
N ASP A 274 -2.49 0.13 10.16
CA ASP A 274 -1.34 0.65 10.89
C ASP A 274 -0.38 -0.49 11.32
N ALA A 275 0.89 -0.39 10.90
CA ALA A 275 1.91 -1.39 11.16
C ALA A 275 2.15 -1.60 12.66
N ALA A 276 2.16 -0.52 13.45
CA ALA A 276 2.38 -0.61 14.88
C ALA A 276 1.22 -1.33 15.58
N THR A 277 -0.01 -1.16 15.08
CA THR A 277 -1.18 -1.86 15.60
C THR A 277 -1.07 -3.37 15.38
N TYR A 278 -0.61 -3.82 14.20
CA TYR A 278 -0.39 -5.26 13.97
C TYR A 278 0.70 -5.81 14.88
N VAL A 279 1.89 -5.21 14.83
CA VAL A 279 3.11 -5.77 15.45
C VAL A 279 3.09 -5.59 16.97
N ASN A 280 2.80 -4.38 17.47
CA ASN A 280 2.89 -4.09 18.92
C ASN A 280 1.78 -4.79 19.70
N ASN A 281 0.64 -5.09 19.08
CA ASN A 281 -0.43 -5.87 19.72
C ASN A 281 -0.26 -7.40 19.54
N GLY A 282 0.75 -7.84 18.76
CA GLY A 282 0.99 -9.26 18.49
C GLY A 282 -0.17 -9.91 17.73
N TYR A 283 -0.76 -9.21 16.76
CA TYR A 283 -1.82 -9.79 15.93
C TYR A 283 -1.24 -10.88 15.02
N ASP A 284 -1.99 -11.97 14.85
CA ASP A 284 -1.63 -13.01 13.90
C ASP A 284 -1.91 -12.54 12.46
N THR A 285 -0.85 -12.16 11.75
CA THR A 285 -0.88 -11.72 10.36
C THR A 285 -0.68 -12.85 9.36
N SER A 286 -0.44 -14.09 9.83
CA SER A 286 -0.32 -15.27 8.97
C SER A 286 -1.60 -15.56 8.16
N PHE A 287 -2.76 -15.10 8.66
CA PHE A 287 -4.01 -15.11 7.92
C PHE A 287 -3.86 -14.51 6.52
N TYR A 288 -3.15 -13.38 6.41
CA TYR A 288 -3.00 -12.69 5.12
C TYR A 288 -2.03 -13.42 4.18
N SER A 289 -0.89 -13.92 4.68
CA SER A 289 0.07 -14.64 3.84
C SER A 289 -0.45 -16.02 3.43
N THR A 290 -1.10 -16.76 4.33
CA THR A 290 -1.68 -18.09 4.04
C THR A 290 -2.75 -18.03 2.96
N ASN A 291 -3.52 -16.94 2.91
CA ASN A 291 -4.55 -16.74 1.89
C ASN A 291 -4.05 -15.92 0.69
N HIS A 292 -2.77 -15.59 0.64
CA HIS A 292 -2.13 -14.81 -0.42
C HIS A 292 -2.79 -13.44 -0.66
N TYR A 293 -3.36 -12.83 0.39
CA TYR A 293 -3.90 -11.49 0.33
C TYR A 293 -2.78 -10.45 0.36
N ILE A 294 -3.05 -9.30 -0.23
CA ILE A 294 -2.15 -8.15 -0.18
C ILE A 294 -2.40 -7.41 1.14
N LEU A 295 -1.39 -7.36 2.01
CA LEU A 295 -1.42 -6.62 3.26
C LEU A 295 -0.52 -5.39 3.16
N ILE A 296 -1.11 -4.21 3.25
CA ILE A 296 -0.40 -2.94 3.33
C ILE A 296 -0.31 -2.54 4.80
N MET A 297 0.92 -2.36 5.28
CA MET A 297 1.19 -1.88 6.63
C MET A 297 1.64 -0.43 6.57
N THR A 298 0.77 0.49 6.98
CA THR A 298 1.03 1.93 6.99
C THR A 298 1.83 2.35 8.22
N ASP A 299 2.42 3.55 8.17
CA ASP A 299 3.22 4.13 9.26
C ASP A 299 4.32 3.18 9.79
N ALA A 300 4.99 2.50 8.85
CA ALA A 300 6.01 1.50 9.16
C ALA A 300 7.09 2.00 10.13
N TYR A 301 7.37 3.30 10.16
CA TYR A 301 8.32 3.92 11.07
C TYR A 301 7.94 3.77 12.55
N ASN A 302 6.65 3.66 12.85
CA ASN A 302 6.10 3.73 14.22
C ASN A 302 6.12 2.40 14.98
N VAL A 303 6.49 1.30 14.31
CA VAL A 303 6.65 -0.02 14.97
C VAL A 303 7.82 0.04 15.95
N SER A 304 7.64 -0.51 17.15
CA SER A 304 8.65 -0.47 18.22
C SER A 304 9.88 -1.36 17.89
N PRO A 305 11.11 -0.87 18.12
CA PRO A 305 11.46 0.51 18.42
C PRO A 305 11.23 1.43 17.22
N ALA A 306 10.59 2.58 17.44
CA ALA A 306 10.28 3.53 16.37
C ALA A 306 11.57 4.10 15.74
N ILE A 307 11.51 4.39 14.44
CA ILE A 307 12.57 5.05 13.67
C ILE A 307 12.07 6.40 13.16
N SER A 308 12.91 7.18 12.48
CA SER A 308 12.46 8.45 11.90
C SER A 308 11.37 8.23 10.85
N SER A 309 10.29 9.03 10.93
CA SER A 309 9.20 9.01 9.94
C SER A 309 9.63 9.51 8.56
N THR A 310 10.63 10.41 8.49
CA THR A 310 11.03 11.07 7.24
C THR A 310 12.49 10.85 6.85
N ALA A 311 13.39 10.63 7.83
CA ALA A 311 14.83 10.57 7.59
C ALA A 311 15.52 9.43 8.36
N PRO A 312 15.05 8.16 8.25
CA PRO A 312 15.77 7.03 8.82
C PRO A 312 17.09 6.81 8.06
N THR A 313 18.04 6.09 8.66
CA THR A 313 19.20 5.58 7.92
C THR A 313 18.76 4.46 6.95
N ASP A 314 19.57 4.19 5.93
CA ASP A 314 19.26 3.09 4.98
C ASP A 314 19.24 1.72 5.68
N ALA A 315 20.08 1.55 6.71
CA ALA A 315 20.09 0.33 7.53
C ALA A 315 18.79 0.17 8.35
N GLU A 316 18.24 1.27 8.88
CA GLU A 316 16.95 1.24 9.59
C GLU A 316 15.80 0.89 8.65
N VAL A 317 15.79 1.43 7.42
CA VAL A 317 14.80 1.08 6.40
C VAL A 317 14.90 -0.41 6.05
N ALA A 318 16.10 -0.92 5.79
CA ALA A 318 16.31 -2.33 5.47
C ALA A 318 15.89 -3.26 6.61
N ALA A 319 16.21 -2.91 7.86
CA ALA A 319 15.79 -3.66 9.03
C ALA A 319 14.26 -3.64 9.21
N ARG A 320 13.62 -2.49 8.96
CA ARG A 320 12.15 -2.36 9.03
C ARG A 320 11.45 -3.17 7.94
N LEU A 321 11.98 -3.15 6.72
CA LEU A 321 11.48 -3.99 5.63
C LEU A 321 11.57 -5.48 6.00
N ALA A 322 12.70 -5.93 6.54
CA ALA A 322 12.88 -7.32 6.97
C ALA A 322 11.95 -7.72 8.12
N LEU A 323 11.77 -6.83 9.12
CA LEU A 323 10.86 -7.05 10.24
C LEU A 323 9.42 -7.26 9.73
N LEU A 324 8.91 -6.32 8.93
CA LEU A 324 7.52 -6.37 8.48
C LEU A 324 7.27 -7.42 7.39
N ALA A 325 8.31 -7.84 6.67
CA ALA A 325 8.25 -9.04 5.82
C ALA A 325 8.06 -10.31 6.67
N GLY A 326 8.70 -10.37 7.84
CA GLY A 326 8.48 -11.42 8.85
C GLY A 326 7.08 -11.39 9.45
N ASP A 327 6.48 -10.21 9.55
CA ASP A 327 5.09 -10.00 9.99
C ASP A 327 4.09 -10.00 8.81
N HIS A 328 4.47 -10.62 7.69
CA HIS A 328 3.59 -10.90 6.55
C HIS A 328 3.05 -9.68 5.79
N ALA A 329 3.69 -8.51 5.87
CA ALA A 329 3.34 -7.37 5.01
C ALA A 329 3.63 -7.68 3.54
N SER A 330 2.80 -7.20 2.61
CA SER A 330 3.10 -7.17 1.17
C SER A 330 3.74 -5.86 0.77
N ILE A 331 3.29 -4.76 1.38
CA ILE A 331 3.82 -3.42 1.17
C ILE A 331 3.89 -2.72 2.53
N ILE A 332 4.98 -2.00 2.77
CA ILE A 332 5.10 -1.12 3.93
C ILE A 332 5.16 0.32 3.46
N THR A 333 4.48 1.24 4.12
CA THR A 333 4.48 2.66 3.72
C THR A 333 4.97 3.58 4.83
N SER A 334 5.57 4.68 4.43
CA SER A 334 6.03 5.75 5.32
C SER A 334 6.33 7.03 4.54
N ASP A 335 6.71 8.11 5.24
CA ASP A 335 7.10 9.40 4.65
C ASP A 335 8.57 9.46 4.21
N TRP A 336 9.13 8.36 3.71
CA TRP A 336 10.55 8.24 3.35
C TRP A 336 10.87 8.76 1.94
N SER A 337 10.12 9.74 1.44
CA SER A 337 10.26 10.30 0.09
C SER A 337 11.66 10.82 -0.27
N ALA A 338 12.47 11.21 0.73
CA ALA A 338 13.85 11.67 0.53
C ALA A 338 14.86 10.53 0.36
N LYS A 339 14.45 9.25 0.48
CA LYS A 339 15.34 8.12 0.28
C LYS A 339 15.65 7.90 -1.20
N PRO A 340 16.88 7.44 -1.52
CA PRO A 340 17.24 7.16 -2.90
C PRO A 340 16.45 5.96 -3.46
N ALA A 341 16.28 5.93 -4.77
CA ALA A 341 15.57 4.85 -5.47
C ALA A 341 16.15 3.46 -5.16
N SER A 342 17.45 3.35 -4.91
CA SER A 342 18.10 2.07 -4.51
C SER A 342 17.60 1.53 -3.18
N VAL A 343 17.04 2.39 -2.31
CA VAL A 343 16.43 1.99 -1.04
C VAL A 343 14.94 1.73 -1.23
N LEU A 344 14.20 2.66 -1.87
CA LEU A 344 12.76 2.54 -2.03
C LEU A 344 12.34 1.39 -2.96
N SER A 345 13.18 0.99 -3.90
CA SER A 345 12.95 -0.18 -4.77
C SER A 345 13.29 -1.52 -4.14
N SER A 346 13.69 -1.54 -2.86
CA SER A 346 14.03 -2.79 -2.17
C SER A 346 12.82 -3.70 -2.02
N VAL A 347 13.04 -4.99 -2.25
CA VAL A 347 12.02 -6.04 -2.14
C VAL A 347 12.58 -7.21 -1.35
N ALA A 348 11.89 -7.59 -0.29
CA ALA A 348 12.19 -8.76 0.53
C ALA A 348 11.21 -9.91 0.21
N ALA A 349 11.61 -11.15 0.49
CA ALA A 349 10.69 -12.27 0.53
C ALA A 349 9.74 -12.10 1.73
N ARG A 350 8.45 -12.29 1.50
CA ARG A 350 7.40 -12.30 2.52
C ARG A 350 7.38 -13.67 3.20
N SER A 351 7.28 -13.72 4.52
CA SER A 351 7.18 -14.96 5.30
C SER A 351 5.81 -15.62 5.17
#